data_204ce200603194ad412f454eb82d7049
#
_entry.id   204ce200603194ad412f454eb82d7049
#
_cell.length_a   1.000
_cell.length_b   1.000
_cell.length_c   1.000
_cell.angle_alpha   90.00
_cell.angle_beta   90.00
_cell.angle_gamma   90.00
#
_symmetry.space_group_name_H-M   'P 1'
#
loop_
_entity.id
_entity.type
_entity.pdbx_description
1 polymer ?
#
loop_
_entity_poly.entity_id
_entity_poly.type
_entity_poly.pdbx_seq_one_letter_code
_entity_poly.pdbx_strand_id
1 'polypeptide(L)'
;MEKANFHPYAIPTIKTILYYETDFESWNLNTERVISLESVEVEYDHPIWVLYSSGTTGRPKSITHRTGGMLMEHYKAIALHQNLKRGDRFFWHTTTGWMMWNYALGALLCGGVLCIYDGSPSYPNLNVQWRFASDKSIVHFGHGASFFIESMKNDLQDISENRLPKLKSIGSTGSPLSEEVFYWLQKKLPRTQIISLSGGTDVCSAFLGGNPNLPVYAGYLQCEMLGASVECWNEKGEKLKNETGELVITNPMPCMPIFFWDDPQNKIFNESYFMKFKDVWTHGDWIQKSETKGIKILGRSDSTLNRKGVRIGNLSGAEVRRDYINTHVV
;
A
#
# COMPACT_ATOMS: atom_id res chain seq x y z
N MET A 1 -17.73 27.44 12.31
CA MET A 1 -16.99 26.17 12.24
C MET A 1 -17.37 25.38 13.48
N GLU A 2 -18.25 24.41 13.33
CA GLU A 2 -18.64 23.53 14.43
C GLU A 2 -17.51 22.53 14.70
N LYS A 3 -17.23 22.29 15.96
CA LYS A 3 -16.13 21.44 16.41
C LYS A 3 -16.57 19.97 16.34
N ALA A 4 -15.84 19.18 15.60
CA ALA A 4 -16.08 17.77 15.39
C ALA A 4 -15.62 16.87 16.58
N ASN A 5 -16.46 15.98 17.20
CA ASN A 5 -16.22 15.15 18.39
C ASN A 5 -15.98 13.65 18.04
N PHE A 6 -14.91 13.02 18.44
CA PHE A 6 -14.61 11.59 18.19
C PHE A 6 -15.05 10.73 19.39
N HIS A 7 -15.71 9.60 19.12
CA HIS A 7 -16.15 8.69 20.16
C HIS A 7 -14.96 8.03 20.90
N PRO A 8 -14.94 7.98 22.25
CA PRO A 8 -13.76 7.55 23.02
C PRO A 8 -13.33 6.09 22.82
N TYR A 9 -14.09 5.29 22.09
CA TYR A 9 -13.76 3.89 21.78
C TYR A 9 -12.96 3.69 20.50
N ALA A 10 -12.76 4.73 19.69
CA ALA A 10 -12.15 4.62 18.36
C ALA A 10 -10.63 4.84 18.34
N ILE A 11 -10.05 5.47 19.35
CA ILE A 11 -8.61 5.77 19.36
C ILE A 11 -7.93 5.06 20.53
N PRO A 12 -7.09 4.05 20.29
CA PRO A 12 -6.24 3.51 21.32
C PRO A 12 -5.35 4.64 21.87
N THR A 13 -5.30 4.78 23.18
CA THR A 13 -4.40 5.74 23.83
C THR A 13 -2.97 5.46 23.40
N ILE A 14 -2.30 6.43 22.79
CA ILE A 14 -0.87 6.32 22.47
C ILE A 14 -0.11 6.20 23.80
N LYS A 15 0.35 5.00 24.10
CA LYS A 15 1.01 4.71 25.39
C LYS A 15 2.51 4.98 25.35
N THR A 16 3.14 4.92 24.17
CA THR A 16 4.60 5.03 24.07
C THR A 16 4.99 5.54 22.70
N ILE A 17 5.85 6.55 22.65
CA ILE A 17 6.55 6.99 21.45
C ILE A 17 7.99 6.51 21.59
N LEU A 18 8.45 5.71 20.62
CA LEU A 18 9.81 5.19 20.59
C LEU A 18 10.63 6.00 19.58
N TYR A 19 11.68 6.64 20.04
CA TYR A 19 12.64 7.34 19.19
C TYR A 19 13.87 6.47 18.93
N TYR A 20 14.42 6.56 17.74
CA TYR A 20 15.67 5.94 17.36
C TYR A 20 16.67 7.03 16.99
N GLU A 21 17.81 7.04 17.70
CA GLU A 21 18.94 7.97 17.53
C GLU A 21 18.56 9.42 17.24
N THR A 22 18.42 10.24 18.25
CA THR A 22 18.45 11.70 18.08
C THR A 22 18.91 12.38 19.36
N ASP A 23 19.66 13.46 19.20
CA ASP A 23 19.99 14.42 20.25
C ASP A 23 18.78 15.29 20.66
N PHE A 24 17.57 14.87 20.31
CA PHE A 24 16.36 15.52 20.78
C PHE A 24 16.07 15.11 22.22
N GLU A 25 15.86 16.09 23.08
CA GLU A 25 15.31 15.90 24.40
C GLU A 25 14.04 15.02 24.28
N SER A 26 14.00 13.93 25.03
CA SER A 26 12.83 13.07 25.07
C SER A 26 11.61 13.92 25.40
N TRP A 27 10.62 13.93 24.51
CA TRP A 27 9.33 14.52 24.82
C TRP A 27 8.74 13.72 25.99
N ASN A 28 8.93 14.22 27.21
CA ASN A 28 8.18 13.79 28.36
C ASN A 28 6.73 14.22 28.13
N LEU A 29 5.98 13.35 27.44
CA LEU A 29 4.53 13.42 27.48
C LEU A 29 4.16 13.22 28.95
N ASN A 30 3.89 14.31 29.63
CA ASN A 30 3.39 14.28 31.00
C ASN A 30 2.01 13.60 30.95
N THR A 31 2.00 12.28 31.14
CA THR A 31 0.82 11.42 31.06
C THR A 31 -0.17 11.69 32.21
N GLU A 32 0.19 12.59 33.15
CA GLU A 32 -0.68 13.00 34.27
C GLU A 32 -1.77 14.00 33.87
N ARG A 33 -1.67 14.65 32.71
CA ARG A 33 -2.79 15.42 32.17
C ARG A 33 -3.73 14.51 31.39
N VAL A 34 -4.79 14.07 32.05
CA VAL A 34 -5.97 13.54 31.37
C VAL A 34 -6.62 14.72 30.63
N ILE A 35 -6.22 14.94 29.39
CA ILE A 35 -6.94 15.84 28.49
C ILE A 35 -8.18 15.08 28.08
N SER A 36 -9.36 15.51 28.49
CA SER A 36 -10.59 14.98 27.93
C SER A 36 -10.62 15.34 26.43
N LEU A 37 -10.54 14.31 25.60
CA LEU A 37 -10.75 14.48 24.18
C LEU A 37 -12.25 14.68 23.95
N GLU A 38 -12.63 15.89 23.56
CA GLU A 38 -13.99 16.13 23.04
C GLU A 38 -14.08 15.50 21.64
N SER A 39 -14.96 14.52 21.47
CA SER A 39 -15.16 13.85 20.17
C SER A 39 -16.52 14.26 19.56
N VAL A 40 -16.64 14.40 18.23
CA VAL A 40 -17.92 14.69 17.52
C VAL A 40 -18.38 13.40 16.84
N GLU A 41 -19.65 13.06 17.02
CA GLU A 41 -20.27 12.03 16.20
C GLU A 41 -20.42 12.54 14.77
N VAL A 42 -20.02 11.72 13.82
CA VAL A 42 -20.12 12.04 12.39
C VAL A 42 -20.78 10.90 11.64
N GLU A 43 -21.45 11.22 10.55
CA GLU A 43 -22.03 10.23 9.66
C GLU A 43 -20.97 9.35 9.00
N TYR A 44 -21.35 8.15 8.56
CA TYR A 44 -20.47 7.19 7.89
C TYR A 44 -19.72 7.82 6.71
N ASP A 45 -20.41 8.64 5.91
CA ASP A 45 -19.90 9.30 4.71
C ASP A 45 -19.20 10.63 4.98
N HIS A 46 -19.02 11.03 6.24
CA HIS A 46 -18.31 12.26 6.58
C HIS A 46 -16.87 12.19 6.07
N PRO A 47 -16.35 13.23 5.38
CA PRO A 47 -14.96 13.29 4.92
C PRO A 47 -13.96 13.12 6.07
N ILE A 48 -12.95 12.28 5.89
CA ILE A 48 -11.87 12.10 6.86
C ILE A 48 -10.59 12.84 6.43
N TRP A 49 -10.28 12.80 5.14
CA TRP A 49 -9.12 13.47 4.53
C TRP A 49 -9.32 13.68 3.04
N VAL A 50 -8.50 14.56 2.49
CA VAL A 50 -8.33 14.75 1.04
C VAL A 50 -6.90 14.38 0.70
N LEU A 51 -6.71 13.41 -0.20
CA LEU A 51 -5.42 12.98 -0.70
C LEU A 51 -5.25 13.41 -2.16
N TYR A 52 -4.00 13.59 -2.56
CA TYR A 52 -3.67 14.03 -3.90
C TYR A 52 -2.93 12.95 -4.66
N SER A 53 -3.34 12.70 -5.90
CA SER A 53 -2.61 11.86 -6.84
C SER A 53 -2.39 12.59 -8.15
N SER A 54 -1.31 12.26 -8.86
CA SER A 54 -1.05 12.81 -10.19
C SER A 54 -2.18 12.41 -11.13
N GLY A 55 -2.84 13.41 -11.75
CA GLY A 55 -3.85 13.18 -12.78
C GLY A 55 -3.21 13.09 -14.17
N THR A 56 -3.82 12.37 -15.10
CA THR A 56 -3.42 12.33 -16.51
C THR A 56 -3.58 13.67 -17.20
N THR A 57 -4.39 14.57 -16.64
CA THR A 57 -4.73 15.91 -17.17
C THR A 57 -3.86 17.05 -16.64
N GLY A 58 -2.80 16.75 -15.87
CA GLY A 58 -1.85 17.73 -15.37
C GLY A 58 -2.18 18.35 -14.01
N ARG A 59 -3.44 18.38 -13.55
CA ARG A 59 -3.80 18.77 -12.18
C ARG A 59 -3.95 17.52 -11.31
N PRO A 60 -3.41 17.52 -10.05
CA PRO A 60 -3.63 16.42 -9.13
C PRO A 60 -5.12 16.25 -8.82
N LYS A 61 -5.58 15.00 -8.74
CA LYS A 61 -6.92 14.67 -8.25
C LYS A 61 -6.98 14.89 -6.74
N SER A 62 -7.97 15.63 -6.26
CA SER A 62 -8.20 15.93 -4.85
C SER A 62 -9.21 14.92 -4.25
N ILE A 63 -8.72 13.74 -3.94
CA ILE A 63 -9.50 12.55 -3.61
C ILE A 63 -10.00 12.62 -2.17
N THR A 64 -11.30 12.68 -1.96
CA THR A 64 -11.93 12.76 -0.64
C THR A 64 -12.46 11.38 -0.22
N HIS A 65 -11.98 10.89 0.92
CA HIS A 65 -12.39 9.61 1.49
C HIS A 65 -13.36 9.79 2.66
N ARG A 66 -14.21 8.78 2.89
CA ARG A 66 -15.22 8.75 3.96
C ARG A 66 -14.66 8.15 5.25
N THR A 67 -15.08 8.68 6.39
CA THR A 67 -14.61 8.25 7.72
C THR A 67 -14.91 6.77 7.98
N GLY A 68 -16.17 6.36 7.86
CA GLY A 68 -16.57 4.99 8.16
C GLY A 68 -15.91 3.97 7.23
N GLY A 69 -15.82 4.30 5.93
CA GLY A 69 -15.19 3.45 4.94
C GLY A 69 -13.69 3.24 5.19
N MET A 70 -12.97 4.30 5.56
CA MET A 70 -11.53 4.20 5.87
C MET A 70 -11.25 3.43 7.16
N LEU A 71 -12.05 3.63 8.20
CA LEU A 71 -11.91 2.87 9.44
C LEU A 71 -12.10 1.37 9.21
N MET A 72 -13.15 0.97 8.47
CA MET A 72 -13.41 -0.42 8.10
C MET A 72 -12.28 -0.99 7.25
N GLU A 73 -11.87 -0.26 6.23
CA GLU A 73 -10.86 -0.69 5.27
C GLU A 73 -9.49 -0.92 5.92
N HIS A 74 -9.00 0.05 6.67
CA HIS A 74 -7.70 -0.06 7.33
C HIS A 74 -7.71 -1.13 8.42
N TYR A 75 -8.79 -1.25 9.18
CA TYR A 75 -8.93 -2.34 10.15
C TYR A 75 -8.88 -3.70 9.46
N LYS A 76 -9.68 -3.90 8.41
CA LYS A 76 -9.71 -5.11 7.60
C LYS A 76 -8.32 -5.45 7.02
N ALA A 77 -7.70 -4.47 6.38
CA ALA A 77 -6.42 -4.66 5.69
C ALA A 77 -5.30 -5.08 6.66
N ILE A 78 -5.24 -4.43 7.81
CA ILE A 78 -4.14 -4.63 8.75
C ILE A 78 -4.43 -5.80 9.70
N ALA A 79 -5.64 -5.90 10.27
CA ALA A 79 -5.97 -6.96 11.21
C ALA A 79 -6.12 -8.33 10.54
N LEU A 80 -6.75 -8.39 9.35
CA LEU A 80 -7.08 -9.65 8.69
C LEU A 80 -6.04 -10.03 7.63
N HIS A 81 -5.71 -9.11 6.71
CA HIS A 81 -4.81 -9.42 5.59
C HIS A 81 -3.33 -9.40 5.98
N GLN A 82 -2.92 -8.53 6.89
CA GLN A 82 -1.56 -8.53 7.44
C GLN A 82 -1.45 -9.26 8.77
N ASN A 83 -2.57 -9.71 9.34
CA ASN A 83 -2.62 -10.49 10.58
C ASN A 83 -1.98 -9.77 11.79
N LEU A 84 -2.04 -8.42 11.83
CA LEU A 84 -1.58 -7.64 12.97
C LEU A 84 -2.40 -7.99 14.21
N LYS A 85 -1.72 -8.20 15.33
CA LYS A 85 -2.34 -8.43 16.64
C LYS A 85 -2.09 -7.25 17.57
N ARG A 86 -2.94 -7.14 18.58
CA ARG A 86 -2.76 -6.15 19.64
C ARG A 86 -1.35 -6.24 20.24
N GLY A 87 -0.66 -5.09 20.29
CA GLY A 87 0.71 -4.98 20.78
C GLY A 87 1.80 -5.35 19.76
N ASP A 88 1.46 -5.90 18.59
CA ASP A 88 2.43 -6.10 17.52
C ASP A 88 2.97 -4.74 17.05
N ARG A 89 4.26 -4.68 16.75
CA ARG A 89 4.94 -3.49 16.26
C ARG A 89 4.90 -3.46 14.75
N PHE A 90 4.20 -2.44 14.23
CA PHE A 90 3.99 -2.21 12.80
C PHE A 90 4.88 -1.07 12.33
N PHE A 91 5.58 -1.28 11.26
CA PHE A 91 6.38 -0.27 10.58
C PHE A 91 6.09 -0.28 9.08
N TRP A 92 5.87 0.89 8.52
CA TRP A 92 5.87 1.10 7.08
C TRP A 92 6.66 2.37 6.78
N HIS A 93 7.75 2.24 6.01
CA HIS A 93 8.51 3.42 5.59
C HIS A 93 7.67 4.26 4.63
N THR A 94 7.42 5.49 4.99
CA THR A 94 6.61 6.42 4.21
C THR A 94 6.92 7.86 4.60
N THR A 95 6.63 8.80 3.70
CA THR A 95 6.52 10.21 4.03
C THR A 95 5.06 10.55 4.35
N THR A 96 4.80 11.67 5.01
CA THR A 96 3.44 12.16 5.28
C THR A 96 2.68 12.55 4.01
N GLY A 97 3.38 12.75 2.89
CA GLY A 97 2.79 13.03 1.57
C GLY A 97 2.41 11.79 0.76
N TRP A 98 2.73 10.60 1.23
CA TRP A 98 2.33 9.35 0.57
C TRP A 98 1.19 8.67 1.33
N MET A 99 0.20 8.13 0.59
CA MET A 99 -1.00 7.50 1.19
C MET A 99 -0.67 6.36 2.18
N MET A 100 0.53 5.77 2.10
CA MET A 100 0.95 4.75 3.07
C MET A 100 1.13 5.29 4.48
N TRP A 101 1.25 6.62 4.67
CA TRP A 101 1.13 7.25 5.99
C TRP A 101 -0.27 7.01 6.59
N ASN A 102 -1.32 7.32 5.82
CA ASN A 102 -2.70 7.12 6.23
C ASN A 102 -2.98 5.64 6.50
N TYR A 103 -2.47 4.75 5.64
CA TYR A 103 -2.57 3.30 5.81
C TYR A 103 -1.90 2.82 7.11
N ALA A 104 -0.67 3.28 7.39
CA ALA A 104 0.09 2.87 8.56
C ALA A 104 -0.58 3.28 9.88
N LEU A 105 -1.28 4.43 9.91
CA LEU A 105 -2.07 4.85 11.06
C LEU A 105 -3.16 3.81 11.43
N GLY A 106 -3.64 3.05 10.47
CA GLY A 106 -4.59 1.97 10.68
C GLY A 106 -4.11 0.88 11.66
N ALA A 107 -2.79 0.74 11.89
CA ALA A 107 -2.24 -0.16 12.89
C ALA A 107 -2.74 0.18 14.31
N LEU A 108 -3.00 1.46 14.57
CA LEU A 108 -3.54 1.91 15.86
C LEU A 108 -4.97 1.44 16.09
N LEU A 109 -5.79 1.33 15.03
CA LEU A 109 -7.15 0.77 15.10
C LEU A 109 -7.15 -0.69 15.56
N CYS A 110 -6.08 -1.43 15.23
CA CYS A 110 -5.91 -2.82 15.61
C CYS A 110 -5.30 -3.00 17.02
N GLY A 111 -5.03 -1.89 17.72
CA GLY A 111 -4.30 -1.90 18.99
C GLY A 111 -2.82 -2.26 18.84
N GLY A 112 -2.27 -2.14 17.66
CA GLY A 112 -0.85 -2.28 17.37
C GLY A 112 -0.03 -1.07 17.84
N VAL A 113 1.28 -1.20 17.79
CA VAL A 113 2.24 -0.12 18.05
C VAL A 113 2.77 0.37 16.71
N LEU A 114 2.42 1.58 16.30
CA LEU A 114 2.97 2.18 15.10
C LEU A 114 4.39 2.68 15.39
N CYS A 115 5.38 2.12 14.69
CA CYS A 115 6.75 2.59 14.73
C CYS A 115 7.00 3.54 13.56
N ILE A 116 7.57 4.71 13.85
CA ILE A 116 7.85 5.77 12.87
C ILE A 116 9.35 5.95 12.77
N TYR A 117 9.83 6.15 11.57
CA TYR A 117 11.23 6.47 11.27
C TYR A 117 11.28 7.75 10.43
N ASP A 118 11.88 8.79 10.98
CA ASP A 118 12.11 10.05 10.29
C ASP A 118 13.57 10.11 9.83
N GLY A 119 13.78 9.94 8.54
CA GLY A 119 15.10 9.93 7.94
C GLY A 119 15.18 9.18 6.62
N SER A 120 16.35 9.26 6.00
CA SER A 120 16.61 8.54 4.75
C SER A 120 16.71 7.03 5.00
N PRO A 121 16.05 6.20 4.15
CA PRO A 121 16.13 4.74 4.26
C PRO A 121 17.51 4.17 3.91
N SER A 122 18.41 5.01 3.39
CA SER A 122 19.74 4.60 2.91
C SER A 122 20.90 5.34 3.56
N TYR A 123 20.65 6.19 4.56
CA TYR A 123 21.71 6.88 5.30
C TYR A 123 21.82 6.37 6.74
N PRO A 124 23.00 6.07 7.24
CA PRO A 124 24.31 6.11 6.57
C PRO A 124 24.54 4.97 5.55
N ASN A 125 23.71 3.96 5.54
CA ASN A 125 23.69 2.85 4.58
C ASN A 125 22.33 2.12 4.59
N LEU A 126 22.07 1.25 3.63
CA LEU A 126 20.81 0.50 3.47
C LEU A 126 20.44 -0.41 4.65
N ASN A 127 21.38 -0.73 5.56
CA ASN A 127 21.08 -1.55 6.73
C ASN A 127 20.36 -0.77 7.83
N VAL A 128 20.30 0.57 7.75
CA VAL A 128 19.76 1.40 8.84
C VAL A 128 18.35 0.99 9.25
N GLN A 129 17.46 0.76 8.28
CA GLN A 129 16.08 0.37 8.61
C GLN A 129 15.93 -1.12 8.97
N TRP A 130 16.77 -1.99 8.46
CA TRP A 130 16.83 -3.38 8.92
C TRP A 130 17.31 -3.49 10.36
N ARG A 131 18.30 -2.68 10.75
CA ARG A 131 18.72 -2.55 12.16
C ARG A 131 17.60 -1.96 13.02
N PHE A 132 16.94 -0.91 12.55
CA PHE A 132 15.77 -0.36 13.23
C PHE A 132 14.69 -1.45 13.45
N ALA A 133 14.42 -2.28 12.46
CA ALA A 133 13.47 -3.40 12.59
C ALA A 133 13.91 -4.41 13.66
N SER A 134 15.20 -4.73 13.72
CA SER A 134 15.78 -5.58 14.75
C SER A 134 15.65 -4.96 16.14
N ASP A 135 16.18 -3.75 16.33
CA ASP A 135 16.26 -3.07 17.62
C ASP A 135 14.89 -2.78 18.21
N LYS A 136 13.94 -2.45 17.36
CA LYS A 136 12.55 -2.19 17.77
C LYS A 136 11.67 -3.43 17.75
N SER A 137 12.23 -4.62 17.46
CA SER A 137 11.47 -5.87 17.41
C SER A 137 10.21 -5.74 16.53
N ILE A 138 10.38 -5.21 15.33
CA ILE A 138 9.28 -5.02 14.38
C ILE A 138 8.68 -6.37 14.01
N VAL A 139 7.35 -6.43 13.97
CA VAL A 139 6.59 -7.64 13.61
C VAL A 139 6.14 -7.59 12.16
N HIS A 140 5.78 -6.41 11.67
CA HIS A 140 5.38 -6.15 10.29
C HIS A 140 6.23 -5.01 9.73
N PHE A 141 7.02 -5.30 8.69
CA PHE A 141 7.95 -4.36 8.06
C PHE A 141 7.51 -4.07 6.63
N GLY A 142 7.09 -2.85 6.36
CA GLY A 142 6.62 -2.42 5.05
C GLY A 142 7.51 -1.37 4.39
N HIS A 143 7.65 -1.49 3.07
CA HIS A 143 8.42 -0.56 2.25
C HIS A 143 7.96 -0.53 0.80
N GLY A 144 8.46 0.45 0.02
CA GLY A 144 8.39 0.41 -1.44
C GLY A 144 9.25 -0.72 -2.01
N ALA A 145 8.82 -1.33 -3.13
CA ALA A 145 9.54 -2.45 -3.76
C ALA A 145 11.01 -2.11 -4.09
N SER A 146 11.30 -0.85 -4.44
CA SER A 146 12.66 -0.38 -4.74
C SER A 146 13.65 -0.60 -3.61
N PHE A 147 13.23 -0.46 -2.36
CA PHE A 147 14.08 -0.70 -1.20
C PHE A 147 14.53 -2.16 -1.11
N PHE A 148 13.62 -3.10 -1.35
CA PHE A 148 13.95 -4.53 -1.34
C PHE A 148 14.85 -4.91 -2.50
N ILE A 149 14.63 -4.32 -3.69
CA ILE A 149 15.49 -4.49 -4.86
C ILE A 149 16.92 -4.01 -4.56
N GLU A 150 17.06 -2.83 -3.96
CA GLU A 150 18.37 -2.31 -3.60
C GLU A 150 19.03 -3.11 -2.46
N SER A 151 18.24 -3.59 -1.49
CA SER A 151 18.73 -4.48 -0.44
C SER A 151 19.28 -5.79 -1.02
N MET A 152 18.59 -6.37 -2.02
CA MET A 152 19.04 -7.57 -2.72
C MET A 152 20.31 -7.31 -3.54
N LYS A 153 20.37 -6.24 -4.33
CA LYS A 153 21.54 -5.90 -5.16
C LYS A 153 22.80 -5.70 -4.33
N ASN A 154 22.66 -5.18 -3.12
CA ASN A 154 23.79 -5.00 -2.19
C ASN A 154 24.06 -6.23 -1.32
N ASP A 155 23.30 -7.31 -1.51
CA ASP A 155 23.36 -8.57 -0.76
C ASP A 155 23.57 -8.37 0.75
N LEU A 156 22.68 -7.60 1.37
CA LEU A 156 22.79 -7.21 2.77
C LEU A 156 22.84 -8.45 3.68
N GLN A 157 23.93 -8.61 4.41
CA GLN A 157 24.18 -9.79 5.27
C GLN A 157 23.48 -9.69 6.62
N ASP A 158 23.08 -8.49 7.03
CA ASP A 158 22.40 -8.26 8.32
C ASP A 158 20.95 -8.75 8.35
N ILE A 159 20.41 -9.19 7.21
CA ILE A 159 19.04 -9.68 7.09
C ILE A 159 19.02 -11.19 7.34
N SER A 160 18.51 -11.60 8.49
CA SER A 160 18.37 -13.01 8.86
C SER A 160 17.32 -13.18 9.96
N GLU A 161 16.77 -14.38 10.10
CA GLU A 161 15.81 -14.71 11.16
C GLU A 161 16.39 -14.53 12.56
N ASN A 162 17.69 -14.76 12.75
CA ASN A 162 18.33 -14.55 14.03
C ASN A 162 18.38 -13.08 14.45
N ARG A 163 18.49 -12.17 13.47
CA ARG A 163 18.47 -10.73 13.72
C ARG A 163 17.05 -10.16 13.80
N LEU A 164 16.10 -10.80 13.15
CA LEU A 164 14.70 -10.37 13.05
C LEU A 164 13.73 -11.44 13.58
N PRO A 165 13.93 -11.94 14.82
CA PRO A 165 13.18 -13.11 15.32
C PRO A 165 11.70 -12.86 15.55
N LYS A 166 11.27 -11.59 15.56
CA LYS A 166 9.87 -11.19 15.73
C LYS A 166 9.15 -10.88 14.42
N LEU A 167 9.90 -10.80 13.31
CA LEU A 167 9.34 -10.43 12.02
C LEU A 167 8.44 -11.54 11.46
N LYS A 168 7.15 -11.24 11.32
CA LYS A 168 6.13 -12.16 10.77
C LYS A 168 5.86 -11.90 9.30
N SER A 169 5.88 -10.63 8.88
CA SER A 169 5.64 -10.29 7.48
C SER A 169 6.45 -9.10 6.98
N ILE A 170 6.72 -9.13 5.69
CA ILE A 170 7.23 -8.01 4.90
C ILE A 170 6.13 -7.57 3.96
N GLY A 171 5.81 -6.26 3.97
CA GLY A 171 4.87 -5.64 3.05
C GLY A 171 5.60 -4.88 1.94
N SER A 172 5.18 -5.06 0.69
CA SER A 172 5.74 -4.33 -0.46
C SER A 172 4.63 -3.71 -1.30
N THR A 173 4.82 -2.45 -1.72
CA THR A 173 3.91 -1.74 -2.64
C THR A 173 4.64 -0.67 -3.45
N GLY A 174 3.89 0.09 -4.26
CA GLY A 174 4.40 1.19 -5.10
C GLY A 174 4.87 0.76 -6.47
N SER A 175 5.35 -0.47 -6.61
CA SER A 175 5.62 -1.16 -7.88
C SER A 175 5.60 -2.68 -7.66
N PRO A 176 5.45 -3.48 -8.72
CA PRO A 176 5.54 -4.93 -8.59
C PRO A 176 6.88 -5.38 -7.99
N LEU A 177 6.83 -6.33 -7.07
CA LEU A 177 8.02 -6.97 -6.52
C LEU A 177 8.41 -8.13 -7.44
N SER A 178 9.66 -8.13 -7.93
CA SER A 178 10.12 -9.17 -8.87
C SER A 178 10.27 -10.54 -8.20
N GLU A 179 10.14 -11.62 -8.98
CA GLU A 179 10.30 -13.00 -8.49
C GLU A 179 11.65 -13.21 -7.80
N GLU A 180 12.72 -12.61 -8.34
CA GLU A 180 14.08 -12.69 -7.77
C GLU A 180 14.13 -12.14 -6.34
N VAL A 181 13.45 -11.03 -6.07
CA VAL A 181 13.40 -10.44 -4.73
C VAL A 181 12.59 -11.31 -3.77
N PHE A 182 11.50 -11.95 -4.23
CA PHE A 182 10.77 -12.94 -3.43
C PHE A 182 11.69 -14.08 -3.00
N TYR A 183 12.41 -14.69 -3.93
CA TYR A 183 13.33 -15.80 -3.62
C TYR A 183 14.48 -15.36 -2.71
N TRP A 184 15.02 -14.15 -2.92
CA TRP A 184 16.07 -13.62 -2.07
C TRP A 184 15.57 -13.38 -0.64
N LEU A 185 14.43 -12.73 -0.47
CA LEU A 185 13.81 -12.53 0.85
C LEU A 185 13.46 -13.86 1.52
N GLN A 186 12.89 -14.81 0.79
CA GLN A 186 12.55 -16.14 1.32
C GLN A 186 13.78 -16.91 1.79
N LYS A 187 14.90 -16.77 1.08
CA LYS A 187 16.17 -17.38 1.50
C LYS A 187 16.73 -16.76 2.78
N LYS A 188 16.62 -15.43 2.93
CA LYS A 188 17.11 -14.70 4.12
C LYS A 188 16.18 -14.87 5.32
N LEU A 189 14.87 -14.96 5.09
CA LEU A 189 13.79 -14.93 6.08
C LEU A 189 12.73 -16.02 5.78
N PRO A 190 13.09 -17.30 5.90
CA PRO A 190 12.24 -18.42 5.45
C PRO A 190 10.89 -18.54 6.17
N ARG A 191 10.73 -18.00 7.38
CA ARG A 191 9.47 -18.02 8.15
C ARG A 191 8.65 -16.74 8.00
N THR A 192 9.14 -15.74 7.26
CA THR A 192 8.48 -14.45 7.11
C THR A 192 7.60 -14.46 5.87
N GLN A 193 6.32 -14.11 6.03
CA GLN A 193 5.41 -13.97 4.90
C GLN A 193 5.75 -12.71 4.09
N ILE A 194 5.85 -12.85 2.76
CA ILE A 194 6.06 -11.72 1.86
C ILE A 194 4.71 -11.33 1.27
N ILE A 195 4.26 -10.10 1.56
CA ILE A 195 2.96 -9.56 1.17
C ILE A 195 3.18 -8.45 0.15
N SER A 196 2.79 -8.68 -1.09
CA SER A 196 2.69 -7.61 -2.08
C SER A 196 1.29 -7.00 -2.03
N LEU A 197 1.20 -5.67 -2.11
CA LEU A 197 -0.06 -4.94 -2.10
C LEU A 197 -0.22 -4.16 -3.41
N SER A 198 -1.40 -4.22 -4.02
CA SER A 198 -1.80 -3.36 -5.11
C SER A 198 -3.07 -2.62 -4.77
N GLY A 199 -3.02 -1.32 -4.92
CA GLY A 199 -4.05 -0.35 -4.64
C GLY A 199 -3.54 1.03 -5.03
N GLY A 200 -3.92 2.06 -4.32
CA GLY A 200 -3.43 3.41 -4.60
C GLY A 200 -4.06 4.46 -3.72
N THR A 201 -3.67 5.70 -3.99
CA THR A 201 -4.24 6.87 -3.34
C THR A 201 -5.75 6.93 -3.53
N ASP A 202 -6.24 6.45 -4.67
CA ASP A 202 -7.66 6.45 -5.04
C ASP A 202 -8.53 5.68 -4.03
N VAL A 203 -8.06 4.56 -3.52
CA VAL A 203 -8.76 3.78 -2.48
C VAL A 203 -8.12 3.94 -1.09
N CYS A 204 -7.03 4.66 -0.98
CA CYS A 204 -6.21 4.84 0.23
C CYS A 204 -5.92 3.52 0.97
N SER A 205 -5.81 2.43 0.22
CA SER A 205 -5.60 1.07 0.66
C SER A 205 -5.17 0.20 -0.52
N ALA A 206 -5.48 -1.11 -0.44
CA ALA A 206 -5.27 -2.08 -1.50
C ALA A 206 -6.55 -2.89 -1.76
N PHE A 207 -6.73 -3.30 -3.00
CA PHE A 207 -7.76 -4.25 -3.40
C PHE A 207 -7.20 -5.65 -3.67
N LEU A 208 -5.88 -5.75 -3.84
CA LEU A 208 -5.13 -7.01 -3.90
C LEU A 208 -4.06 -7.01 -2.82
N GLY A 209 -3.90 -8.13 -2.14
CA GLY A 209 -2.96 -8.20 -1.01
C GLY A 209 -2.66 -9.60 -0.53
N GLY A 210 -2.22 -9.68 0.72
CA GLY A 210 -1.87 -10.92 1.39
C GLY A 210 -3.05 -11.58 2.09
N ASN A 211 -2.85 -12.86 2.39
CA ASN A 211 -3.71 -13.62 3.27
C ASN A 211 -2.82 -14.62 4.04
N PRO A 212 -2.85 -14.61 5.39
CA PRO A 212 -1.99 -15.49 6.19
C PRO A 212 -2.28 -16.98 6.00
N ASN A 213 -3.45 -17.33 5.46
CA ASN A 213 -3.87 -18.72 5.24
C ASN A 213 -3.63 -19.23 3.82
N LEU A 214 -3.10 -18.39 2.93
CA LEU A 214 -2.83 -18.78 1.54
C LEU A 214 -1.32 -18.85 1.27
N PRO A 215 -0.89 -19.72 0.34
CA PRO A 215 0.50 -19.77 -0.08
C PRO A 215 0.91 -18.48 -0.81
N VAL A 216 2.19 -18.14 -0.70
CA VAL A 216 2.80 -17.04 -1.45
C VAL A 216 3.50 -17.61 -2.69
N TYR A 217 3.15 -17.13 -3.87
CA TYR A 217 3.83 -17.43 -5.12
C TYR A 217 4.69 -16.23 -5.54
N ALA A 218 5.95 -16.46 -5.83
CA ALA A 218 6.87 -15.41 -6.23
C ALA A 218 6.34 -14.61 -7.45
N GLY A 219 6.37 -13.28 -7.36
CA GLY A 219 5.86 -12.39 -8.41
C GLY A 219 4.34 -12.25 -8.50
N TYR A 220 3.58 -12.88 -7.60
CA TYR A 220 2.11 -12.77 -7.55
C TYR A 220 1.64 -12.07 -6.27
N LEU A 221 0.55 -11.33 -6.37
CA LEU A 221 -0.28 -10.95 -5.24
C LEU A 221 -1.18 -12.13 -4.90
N GLN A 222 -1.31 -12.45 -3.61
CA GLN A 222 -1.95 -13.71 -3.19
C GLN A 222 -3.44 -13.78 -3.54
N CYS A 223 -4.19 -12.71 -3.27
CA CYS A 223 -5.65 -12.72 -3.43
C CYS A 223 -6.25 -11.31 -3.52
N GLU A 224 -7.52 -11.28 -3.89
CA GLU A 224 -8.40 -10.13 -3.65
C GLU A 224 -8.56 -9.93 -2.14
N MET A 225 -8.51 -8.68 -1.69
CA MET A 225 -8.79 -8.36 -0.29
C MET A 225 -10.30 -8.43 -0.04
N LEU A 226 -10.70 -8.71 1.17
CA LEU A 226 -12.12 -8.83 1.55
C LEU A 226 -12.91 -7.59 1.12
N GLY A 227 -14.03 -7.83 0.45
CA GLY A 227 -14.89 -6.78 -0.11
C GLY A 227 -14.44 -6.22 -1.46
N ALA A 228 -13.28 -6.60 -1.98
CA ALA A 228 -12.87 -6.28 -3.34
C ALA A 228 -13.38 -7.37 -4.31
N SER A 229 -13.92 -6.93 -5.45
CA SER A 229 -14.33 -7.82 -6.55
C SER A 229 -13.52 -7.43 -7.78
N VAL A 230 -12.29 -7.95 -7.87
CA VAL A 230 -11.33 -7.62 -8.93
C VAL A 230 -11.51 -8.59 -10.09
N GLU A 231 -11.70 -8.05 -11.28
CA GLU A 231 -11.75 -8.83 -12.51
C GLU A 231 -10.72 -8.33 -13.51
N CYS A 232 -10.38 -9.22 -14.46
CA CYS A 232 -9.52 -8.93 -15.60
C CYS A 232 -10.40 -8.91 -16.84
N TRP A 233 -10.51 -7.74 -17.50
CA TRP A 233 -11.39 -7.58 -18.64
C TRP A 233 -10.64 -7.20 -19.93
N ASN A 234 -11.17 -7.68 -21.07
CA ASN A 234 -10.71 -7.22 -22.37
C ASN A 234 -11.36 -5.86 -22.73
N GLU A 235 -11.03 -5.33 -23.90
CA GLU A 235 -11.55 -4.04 -24.37
C GLU A 235 -13.08 -4.05 -24.63
N LYS A 236 -13.70 -5.23 -24.78
CA LYS A 236 -15.14 -5.38 -24.96
C LYS A 236 -15.91 -5.50 -23.63
N GLY A 237 -15.22 -5.50 -22.50
CA GLY A 237 -15.83 -5.71 -21.18
C GLY A 237 -16.08 -7.18 -20.84
N GLU A 238 -15.42 -8.11 -21.53
CA GLU A 238 -15.54 -9.54 -21.28
C GLU A 238 -14.44 -10.01 -20.31
N LYS A 239 -14.81 -10.86 -19.37
CA LYS A 239 -13.90 -11.40 -18.36
C LYS A 239 -12.88 -12.35 -18.97
N LEU A 240 -11.61 -12.12 -18.68
CA LEU A 240 -10.49 -12.94 -19.12
C LEU A 240 -10.01 -13.89 -18.00
N LYS A 241 -9.50 -15.06 -18.41
CA LYS A 241 -8.86 -16.05 -17.53
C LYS A 241 -7.45 -16.35 -18.05
N ASN A 242 -6.45 -16.24 -17.17
CA ASN A 242 -5.04 -16.50 -17.49
C ASN A 242 -4.48 -15.62 -18.64
N GLU A 243 -5.19 -14.60 -19.05
CA GLU A 243 -4.79 -13.64 -20.08
C GLU A 243 -4.59 -12.25 -19.45
N THR A 244 -3.88 -11.39 -20.20
CA THR A 244 -3.67 -10.00 -19.79
C THR A 244 -4.84 -9.13 -20.16
N GLY A 245 -5.35 -8.36 -19.21
CA GLY A 245 -6.43 -7.41 -19.43
C GLY A 245 -6.42 -6.27 -18.42
N GLU A 246 -7.42 -5.43 -18.52
CA GLU A 246 -7.63 -4.29 -17.64
C GLU A 246 -8.11 -4.73 -16.27
N LEU A 247 -7.54 -4.16 -15.20
CA LEU A 247 -8.04 -4.30 -13.85
C LEU A 247 -9.31 -3.51 -13.67
N VAL A 248 -10.40 -4.19 -13.39
CA VAL A 248 -11.67 -3.58 -13.02
C VAL A 248 -12.13 -4.04 -11.65
N ILE A 249 -12.89 -3.18 -10.96
CA ILE A 249 -13.54 -3.52 -9.69
C ILE A 249 -15.05 -3.44 -9.94
N THR A 250 -15.71 -4.59 -9.87
CA THR A 250 -17.10 -4.75 -10.30
C THR A 250 -18.12 -4.48 -9.21
N ASN A 251 -17.69 -4.41 -7.94
CA ASN A 251 -18.53 -4.03 -6.81
C ASN A 251 -17.92 -2.86 -6.03
N PRO A 252 -18.72 -1.93 -5.52
CA PRO A 252 -18.21 -0.82 -4.74
C PRO A 252 -17.55 -1.30 -3.45
N MET A 253 -16.42 -0.67 -3.11
CA MET A 253 -15.69 -0.91 -1.86
C MET A 253 -15.96 0.23 -0.86
N PRO A 254 -15.97 -0.02 0.45
CA PRO A 254 -16.14 1.02 1.48
C PRO A 254 -15.11 2.16 1.37
N CYS A 255 -13.91 1.86 0.91
CA CYS A 255 -12.79 2.80 0.76
C CYS A 255 -12.81 3.63 -0.52
N MET A 256 -13.73 3.38 -1.44
CA MET A 256 -13.84 4.21 -2.65
C MET A 256 -14.15 5.66 -2.27
N PRO A 257 -13.57 6.64 -2.99
CA PRO A 257 -13.76 8.05 -2.67
C PRO A 257 -15.21 8.48 -2.79
N ILE A 258 -15.56 9.51 -2.04
CA ILE A 258 -16.91 10.10 -2.08
C ILE A 258 -17.03 10.99 -3.32
N PHE A 259 -16.02 11.86 -3.54
CA PHE A 259 -15.93 12.84 -4.62
C PHE A 259 -14.49 13.37 -4.71
N PHE A 260 -14.22 14.15 -5.72
CA PHE A 260 -13.01 14.99 -5.75
C PHE A 260 -13.37 16.41 -5.28
N TRP A 261 -12.56 16.98 -4.36
CA TRP A 261 -12.88 18.25 -3.68
C TRP A 261 -13.16 19.41 -4.63
N ASP A 262 -12.46 19.49 -5.76
CA ASP A 262 -12.60 20.54 -6.76
C ASP A 262 -13.45 20.11 -7.97
N ASP A 263 -14.32 19.10 -7.84
CA ASP A 263 -15.14 18.54 -8.92
C ASP A 263 -16.63 18.48 -8.55
N PRO A 264 -17.31 19.64 -8.41
CA PRO A 264 -18.68 19.69 -7.88
C PRO A 264 -19.72 18.98 -8.76
N GLN A 265 -19.40 18.67 -10.00
CA GLN A 265 -20.27 17.93 -10.94
C GLN A 265 -19.85 16.46 -11.10
N ASN A 266 -18.85 16.02 -10.36
CA ASN A 266 -18.25 14.68 -10.47
C ASN A 266 -17.78 14.32 -11.91
N LYS A 267 -17.45 15.32 -12.71
CA LYS A 267 -17.02 15.11 -14.10
C LYS A 267 -15.66 14.41 -14.14
N ILE A 268 -14.67 14.96 -13.46
CA ILE A 268 -13.31 14.40 -13.41
C ILE A 268 -13.32 13.04 -12.70
N PHE A 269 -14.15 12.89 -11.67
CA PHE A 269 -14.36 11.63 -10.97
C PHE A 269 -14.87 10.54 -11.92
N ASN A 270 -15.94 10.83 -12.68
CA ASN A 270 -16.52 9.88 -13.63
C ASN A 270 -15.55 9.57 -14.78
N GLU A 271 -14.87 10.57 -15.31
CA GLU A 271 -13.86 10.39 -16.35
C GLU A 271 -12.68 9.53 -15.86
N SER A 272 -12.30 9.65 -14.58
CA SER A 272 -11.18 8.92 -14.02
C SER A 272 -11.44 7.41 -13.87
N TYR A 273 -12.68 7.02 -13.56
CA TYR A 273 -12.96 5.65 -13.15
C TYR A 273 -13.99 4.90 -13.98
N PHE A 274 -14.93 5.60 -14.65
CA PHE A 274 -16.09 4.99 -15.31
C PHE A 274 -16.19 5.26 -16.81
N MET A 275 -15.19 5.93 -17.38
CA MET A 275 -15.22 6.29 -18.81
C MET A 275 -15.01 5.08 -19.73
N LYS A 276 -14.14 4.14 -19.34
CA LYS A 276 -13.79 2.98 -20.15
C LYS A 276 -14.90 1.93 -20.16
N PHE A 277 -15.44 1.65 -19.00
CA PHE A 277 -16.55 0.72 -18.82
C PHE A 277 -17.63 1.40 -17.97
N LYS A 278 -18.83 1.49 -18.54
CA LYS A 278 -19.94 2.17 -17.86
C LYS A 278 -20.27 1.50 -16.52
N ASP A 279 -20.33 2.30 -15.46
CA ASP A 279 -20.68 1.90 -14.10
C ASP A 279 -19.73 0.85 -13.47
N VAL A 280 -18.54 0.64 -14.07
CA VAL A 280 -17.51 -0.27 -13.56
C VAL A 280 -16.21 0.48 -13.34
N TRP A 281 -15.68 0.40 -12.12
CA TRP A 281 -14.43 1.05 -11.75
C TRP A 281 -13.26 0.47 -12.53
N THR A 282 -12.61 1.31 -13.31
CA THR A 282 -11.39 0.99 -14.05
C THR A 282 -10.21 1.63 -13.33
N HIS A 283 -9.27 0.80 -12.84
CA HIS A 283 -8.17 1.31 -12.03
C HIS A 283 -6.98 1.85 -12.84
N GLY A 284 -6.86 1.39 -14.06
CA GLY A 284 -5.79 1.79 -14.97
C GLY A 284 -4.51 0.94 -14.81
N ASP A 285 -4.65 -0.34 -14.47
CA ASP A 285 -3.57 -1.30 -14.40
C ASP A 285 -3.83 -2.49 -15.33
N TRP A 286 -2.76 -2.97 -16.00
CA TRP A 286 -2.77 -4.27 -16.65
C TRP A 286 -2.53 -5.37 -15.64
N ILE A 287 -3.40 -6.39 -15.66
CA ILE A 287 -3.27 -7.57 -14.79
C ILE A 287 -3.36 -8.87 -15.58
N GLN A 288 -2.85 -9.93 -14.97
CA GLN A 288 -3.11 -11.31 -15.34
C GLN A 288 -3.59 -12.06 -14.10
N LYS A 289 -4.80 -12.59 -14.15
CA LYS A 289 -5.40 -13.35 -13.04
C LYS A 289 -5.22 -14.84 -13.30
N SER A 290 -4.38 -15.49 -12.48
CA SER A 290 -4.18 -16.95 -12.51
C SER A 290 -5.24 -17.65 -11.69
N GLU A 291 -5.70 -18.81 -12.13
CA GLU A 291 -6.66 -19.63 -11.37
C GLU A 291 -6.05 -20.26 -10.10
N THR A 292 -4.74 -20.39 -10.02
CA THR A 292 -4.07 -21.15 -8.95
C THR A 292 -3.04 -20.35 -8.14
N LYS A 293 -2.45 -19.29 -8.71
CA LYS A 293 -1.32 -18.60 -8.10
C LYS A 293 -1.63 -17.21 -7.55
N GLY A 294 -2.75 -16.61 -7.96
CA GLY A 294 -3.10 -15.23 -7.63
C GLY A 294 -3.03 -14.29 -8.82
N ILE A 295 -2.64 -13.04 -8.61
CA ILE A 295 -2.74 -11.99 -9.62
C ILE A 295 -1.37 -11.34 -9.85
N LYS A 296 -0.96 -11.18 -11.12
CA LYS A 296 0.20 -10.36 -11.51
C LYS A 296 -0.27 -8.99 -11.94
N ILE A 297 0.41 -7.94 -11.46
CA ILE A 297 0.33 -6.58 -12.01
C ILE A 297 1.43 -6.45 -13.05
N LEU A 298 1.05 -6.01 -14.25
CA LEU A 298 1.94 -5.92 -15.41
C LEU A 298 2.30 -4.46 -15.76
N GLY A 299 1.82 -3.50 -14.96
CA GLY A 299 2.06 -2.07 -15.11
C GLY A 299 0.79 -1.27 -15.35
N ARG A 300 0.96 0.03 -15.58
CA ARG A 300 -0.16 0.97 -15.82
C ARG A 300 -0.73 0.79 -17.23
N SER A 301 -2.05 0.78 -17.34
CA SER A 301 -2.76 0.76 -18.63
C SER A 301 -3.04 2.17 -19.15
N ASP A 302 -3.17 3.15 -18.28
CA ASP A 302 -3.45 4.56 -18.58
C ASP A 302 -2.20 5.36 -19.03
N SER A 303 -1.01 4.88 -18.74
CA SER A 303 0.29 5.50 -19.12
C SER A 303 1.05 4.70 -20.19
N THR A 304 0.35 3.82 -20.94
CA THR A 304 0.96 2.96 -21.94
C THR A 304 1.41 3.75 -23.17
N LEU A 305 2.70 3.74 -23.47
CA LEU A 305 3.22 4.28 -24.72
C LEU A 305 2.85 3.35 -25.87
N ASN A 306 2.07 3.86 -26.80
CA ASN A 306 1.73 3.13 -28.02
C ASN A 306 2.84 3.33 -29.05
N ARG A 307 3.74 2.35 -29.22
CA ARG A 307 4.83 2.41 -30.21
C ARG A 307 4.54 1.43 -31.36
N LYS A 308 4.12 1.97 -32.50
CA LYS A 308 3.85 1.20 -33.72
C LYS A 308 2.87 0.02 -33.53
N GLY A 309 1.79 0.21 -32.76
CA GLY A 309 0.78 -0.83 -32.55
C GLY A 309 1.12 -1.84 -31.44
N VAL A 310 2.32 -1.76 -30.84
CA VAL A 310 2.68 -2.54 -29.65
C VAL A 310 2.50 -1.68 -28.41
N ARG A 311 1.63 -2.09 -27.49
CA ARG A 311 1.42 -1.43 -26.21
C ARG A 311 2.54 -1.85 -25.26
N ILE A 312 3.41 -0.91 -24.93
CA ILE A 312 4.46 -1.12 -23.93
C ILE A 312 4.02 -0.39 -22.66
N GLY A 313 3.65 -1.13 -21.61
CA GLY A 313 3.44 -0.57 -20.28
C GLY A 313 4.75 0.05 -19.76
N ASN A 314 4.67 1.13 -18.99
CA ASN A 314 5.82 1.63 -18.25
C ASN A 314 6.19 0.61 -17.15
N LEU A 315 6.85 -0.47 -17.54
CA LEU A 315 7.66 -1.28 -16.64
C LEU A 315 8.75 -0.36 -16.09
N SER A 316 8.98 -0.42 -14.79
CA SER A 316 9.97 0.39 -14.09
C SER A 316 11.22 0.57 -14.93
N GLY A 317 11.71 1.81 -15.09
CA GLY A 317 12.71 2.23 -16.08
C GLY A 317 14.05 1.46 -16.16
N ALA A 318 14.19 0.35 -15.43
CA ALA A 318 15.33 -0.57 -15.49
C ALA A 318 15.17 -1.67 -16.57
N GLU A 319 13.95 -2.14 -16.83
CA GLU A 319 13.71 -3.16 -17.87
C GLU A 319 13.65 -2.56 -19.27
N VAL A 320 13.11 -1.35 -19.41
CA VAL A 320 13.07 -0.63 -20.70
C VAL A 320 14.50 -0.31 -21.19
N ARG A 321 15.47 -0.09 -20.31
CA ARG A 321 16.87 0.13 -20.69
C ARG A 321 17.57 -1.14 -21.19
N ARG A 322 17.23 -2.31 -20.67
CA ARG A 322 17.85 -3.58 -21.14
C ARG A 322 17.43 -3.93 -22.55
N ASP A 323 16.15 -3.78 -22.87
CA ASP A 323 15.65 -4.07 -24.22
C ASP A 323 16.14 -3.04 -25.24
N TYR A 324 16.39 -1.79 -24.84
CA TYR A 324 16.89 -0.76 -25.72
C TYR A 324 18.39 -0.95 -26.08
N ILE A 325 19.17 -1.49 -25.16
CA ILE A 325 20.60 -1.76 -25.38
C ILE A 325 20.78 -3.01 -26.25
N ASN A 326 19.91 -4.02 -26.11
CA ASN A 326 20.05 -5.28 -26.88
C ASN A 326 19.52 -5.20 -28.32
N THR A 327 18.79 -4.14 -28.70
CA THR A 327 18.23 -3.99 -30.04
C THR A 327 18.95 -2.96 -30.92
N HIS A 328 19.97 -2.27 -30.41
CA HIS A 328 20.66 -1.17 -31.11
C HIS A 328 22.19 -1.24 -31.07
N VAL A 329 22.76 -2.42 -30.76
CA VAL A 329 24.19 -2.68 -30.97
C VAL A 329 24.32 -3.81 -32.00
N VAL A 330 24.24 -3.47 -33.25
CA VAL A 330 24.87 -4.14 -34.40
C VAL A 330 25.39 -3.02 -35.30
#